data_d6741fee4e42ac5a7b3698fcba0483b7
#
_entry.id   d6741fee4e42ac5a7b3698fcba0483b7
#
_cell.length_a   1.000
_cell.length_b   1.000
_cell.length_c   1.000
_cell.angle_alpha   90.00
_cell.angle_beta   90.00
_cell.angle_gamma   90.00
#
_symmetry.space_group_name_H-M   'P 1'
#
loop_
_entity.id
_entity.type
_entity.pdbx_description
1 polymer ?
#
loop_
_entity_poly.entity_id
_entity_poly.type
_entity_poly.pdbx_seq_one_letter_code
_entity_poly.pdbx_strand_id
1 'polypeptide(L)'
;MIQQTVTQTLQQKFNVKIFQLVEVKCDTLGDFEGSEDADRSAQLCIKAAGEAMKDAGLDDFAGDPKASVIIGSCVGGAVSISDYYEHGKKASDVTKMPISSIAPQVAGQCHAGGVVTNIANACAAGTISIAYACELIRAGKADVVLAGGSDTFAAVPYAGFLSLHALDADGCSPFNRCTGITLGEGSGVVVVESYEHAKARNAKMYCEVLGAGVSSDAHHITAPRPDGEGQMEAINRAIKNSGLKKSDIGYVFMQMDFLSCTAFQPAG
;
A
#
# COMPACT_ATOMS: atom_id res chain seq x y z
N MET A 1 -2.95 -20.73 -11.47
CA MET A 1 -2.71 -20.66 -12.93
C MET A 1 -1.72 -19.55 -13.28
N ILE A 2 -1.92 -18.30 -12.84
CA ILE A 2 -0.98 -17.17 -13.10
C ILE A 2 0.41 -17.46 -12.54
N GLN A 3 0.52 -17.94 -11.31
CA GLN A 3 1.79 -18.30 -10.67
C GLN A 3 2.59 -19.33 -11.48
N GLN A 4 1.93 -20.40 -11.99
CA GLN A 4 2.59 -21.37 -12.84
C GLN A 4 3.09 -20.79 -14.15
N THR A 5 2.31 -19.87 -14.76
CA THR A 5 2.66 -19.26 -16.05
C THR A 5 3.84 -18.28 -15.90
N VAL A 6 3.80 -17.39 -14.89
CA VAL A 6 4.89 -16.44 -14.62
C VAL A 6 6.16 -17.19 -14.22
N THR A 7 6.04 -18.19 -13.36
CA THR A 7 7.13 -19.05 -12.90
C THR A 7 7.79 -19.80 -14.07
N GLN A 8 6.99 -20.43 -14.95
CA GLN A 8 7.51 -21.12 -16.14
C GLN A 8 8.16 -20.16 -17.14
N THR A 9 7.56 -18.99 -17.35
CA THR A 9 8.10 -17.96 -18.26
C THR A 9 9.44 -17.43 -17.75
N LEU A 10 9.57 -17.15 -16.47
CA LEU A 10 10.82 -16.68 -15.86
C LEU A 10 11.91 -17.76 -15.88
N GLN A 11 11.56 -19.04 -15.60
CA GLN A 11 12.49 -20.15 -15.72
C GLN A 11 13.01 -20.32 -17.15
N GLN A 12 12.10 -20.28 -18.14
CA GLN A 12 12.46 -20.47 -19.54
C GLN A 12 13.26 -19.30 -20.13
N LYS A 13 12.87 -18.05 -19.81
CA LYS A 13 13.53 -16.85 -20.35
C LYS A 13 14.88 -16.53 -19.69
N PHE A 14 15.02 -16.81 -18.40
CA PHE A 14 16.19 -16.34 -17.64
C PHE A 14 17.05 -17.44 -17.02
N ASN A 15 16.68 -18.71 -17.21
CA ASN A 15 17.41 -19.88 -16.65
C ASN A 15 17.70 -19.76 -15.13
N VAL A 16 16.74 -19.25 -14.37
CA VAL A 16 16.89 -18.91 -12.94
C VAL A 16 16.21 -19.95 -12.08
N LYS A 17 16.79 -20.27 -10.91
CA LYS A 17 16.08 -20.96 -9.83
C LYS A 17 14.88 -20.13 -9.40
N ILE A 18 13.70 -20.75 -9.31
CA ILE A 18 12.51 -20.09 -8.81
C ILE A 18 12.61 -19.95 -7.31
N PHE A 19 12.47 -18.70 -6.86
CA PHE A 19 12.35 -18.35 -5.47
C PHE A 19 10.89 -18.50 -5.03
N GLN A 20 10.69 -18.75 -3.74
CA GLN A 20 9.35 -18.88 -3.17
C GLN A 20 8.56 -17.58 -3.35
N LEU A 21 7.30 -17.70 -3.79
CA LEU A 21 6.38 -16.60 -4.00
C LEU A 21 5.20 -16.76 -3.05
N VAL A 22 4.71 -15.65 -2.52
CA VAL A 22 3.47 -15.59 -1.74
C VAL A 22 2.42 -14.85 -2.55
N GLU A 23 1.42 -15.59 -3.01
CA GLU A 23 0.29 -15.07 -3.79
C GLU A 23 -0.97 -15.08 -2.93
N VAL A 24 -1.76 -14.03 -3.00
CA VAL A 24 -3.08 -13.97 -2.37
C VAL A 24 -4.04 -14.90 -3.13
N LYS A 25 -4.49 -15.95 -2.48
CA LYS A 25 -5.57 -16.80 -2.99
C LYS A 25 -6.89 -16.06 -2.74
N CYS A 26 -7.33 -15.31 -3.74
CA CYS A 26 -8.63 -14.66 -3.71
C CYS A 26 -9.48 -15.22 -4.84
N ASP A 27 -10.35 -16.16 -4.51
CA ASP A 27 -11.25 -16.82 -5.48
C ASP A 27 -12.44 -15.93 -5.85
N THR A 28 -12.60 -14.76 -5.20
CA THR A 28 -13.79 -13.89 -5.29
C THR A 28 -13.45 -12.44 -5.59
N LEU A 29 -12.47 -12.18 -6.47
CA LEU A 29 -12.23 -10.83 -6.98
C LEU A 29 -13.38 -10.32 -7.87
N GLY A 30 -14.26 -11.22 -8.32
CA GLY A 30 -15.40 -10.92 -9.19
C GLY A 30 -16.65 -10.38 -8.50
N ASP A 31 -16.67 -10.23 -7.18
CA ASP A 31 -17.87 -9.76 -6.45
C ASP A 31 -18.09 -8.23 -6.53
N PHE A 32 -17.20 -7.49 -7.20
CA PHE A 32 -17.35 -6.06 -7.45
C PHE A 32 -17.56 -5.81 -8.93
N GLU A 33 -18.79 -5.45 -9.30
CA GLU A 33 -19.16 -5.07 -10.65
C GLU A 33 -18.26 -3.95 -11.17
N GLY A 34 -17.62 -4.16 -12.34
CA GLY A 34 -16.68 -3.20 -12.94
C GLY A 34 -15.20 -3.31 -12.53
N SER A 35 -14.83 -4.24 -11.65
CA SER A 35 -13.42 -4.49 -11.31
C SER A 35 -12.69 -5.39 -12.30
N GLU A 36 -13.44 -6.09 -13.18
CA GLU A 36 -12.92 -7.09 -14.11
C GLU A 36 -11.93 -6.50 -15.12
N ASP A 37 -12.11 -5.24 -15.48
CA ASP A 37 -11.20 -4.51 -16.38
C ASP A 37 -10.05 -3.80 -15.66
N ALA A 38 -9.96 -3.87 -14.33
CA ALA A 38 -8.91 -3.24 -13.55
C ALA A 38 -7.61 -4.08 -13.58
N ASP A 39 -6.45 -3.42 -13.35
CA ASP A 39 -5.22 -4.15 -13.01
C ASP A 39 -5.39 -4.92 -11.70
N ARG A 40 -4.68 -6.05 -11.56
CA ARG A 40 -4.77 -6.89 -10.36
C ARG A 40 -4.52 -6.11 -9.06
N SER A 41 -3.61 -5.14 -9.08
CA SER A 41 -3.34 -4.27 -7.94
C SER A 41 -4.57 -3.43 -7.56
N ALA A 42 -5.27 -2.88 -8.55
CA ALA A 42 -6.50 -2.16 -8.31
C ALA A 42 -7.66 -3.08 -7.86
N GLN A 43 -7.77 -4.29 -8.41
CA GLN A 43 -8.77 -5.28 -7.99
C GLN A 43 -8.61 -5.65 -6.50
N LEU A 44 -7.38 -5.95 -6.06
CA LEU A 44 -7.08 -6.21 -4.65
C LEU A 44 -7.42 -5.02 -3.77
N CYS A 45 -7.11 -3.80 -4.25
CA CYS A 45 -7.38 -2.56 -3.51
C CYS A 45 -8.88 -2.27 -3.39
N ILE A 46 -9.65 -2.46 -4.46
CA ILE A 46 -11.12 -2.30 -4.45
C ILE A 46 -11.75 -3.24 -3.42
N LYS A 47 -11.31 -4.50 -3.41
CA LYS A 47 -11.80 -5.48 -2.44
C LYS A 47 -11.47 -5.06 -0.99
N ALA A 48 -10.22 -4.72 -0.72
CA ALA A 48 -9.81 -4.28 0.62
C ALA A 48 -10.53 -3.00 1.06
N ALA A 49 -10.76 -2.05 0.14
CA ALA A 49 -11.52 -0.83 0.41
C ALA A 49 -13.00 -1.15 0.74
N GLY A 50 -13.63 -2.04 -0.01
CA GLY A 50 -15.01 -2.49 0.27
C GLY A 50 -15.14 -3.17 1.64
N GLU A 51 -14.17 -4.01 2.02
CA GLU A 51 -14.13 -4.63 3.34
C GLU A 51 -13.93 -3.58 4.45
N ALA A 52 -13.05 -2.60 4.26
CA ALA A 52 -12.83 -1.51 5.20
C ALA A 52 -14.08 -0.62 5.38
N MET A 53 -14.75 -0.27 4.29
CA MET A 53 -15.99 0.50 4.32
C MET A 53 -17.08 -0.27 5.06
N LYS A 54 -17.28 -1.55 4.75
CA LYS A 54 -18.25 -2.42 5.43
C LYS A 54 -17.99 -2.52 6.93
N ASP A 55 -16.74 -2.70 7.35
CA ASP A 55 -16.36 -2.75 8.77
C ASP A 55 -16.61 -1.40 9.46
N ALA A 56 -16.38 -0.30 8.73
CA ALA A 56 -16.67 1.06 9.21
C ALA A 56 -18.16 1.41 9.20
N GLY A 57 -19.04 0.57 8.64
CA GLY A 57 -20.48 0.86 8.47
C GLY A 57 -20.73 1.98 7.46
N LEU A 58 -19.94 2.01 6.38
CA LEU A 58 -20.08 2.93 5.25
C LEU A 58 -20.43 2.12 4.00
N ASP A 59 -21.46 2.52 3.28
CA ASP A 59 -21.89 1.83 2.05
C ASP A 59 -21.36 2.55 0.80
N ASP A 60 -21.48 3.88 0.77
CA ASP A 60 -21.17 4.72 -0.38
C ASP A 60 -20.85 6.15 0.09
N PHE A 61 -20.04 6.88 -0.66
CA PHE A 61 -19.74 8.29 -0.37
C PHE A 61 -20.63 9.26 -1.17
N ALA A 62 -21.41 8.76 -2.14
CA ALA A 62 -22.41 9.52 -2.90
C ALA A 62 -21.88 10.83 -3.52
N GLY A 63 -20.61 10.89 -3.89
CA GLY A 63 -19.98 12.07 -4.45
C GLY A 63 -19.59 13.15 -3.42
N ASP A 64 -19.57 12.82 -2.13
CA ASP A 64 -19.17 13.76 -1.08
C ASP A 64 -17.77 14.35 -1.36
N PRO A 65 -17.62 15.68 -1.51
CA PRO A 65 -16.35 16.33 -1.78
C PRO A 65 -15.36 16.26 -0.59
N LYS A 66 -15.82 15.80 0.57
CA LYS A 66 -14.99 15.55 1.76
C LYS A 66 -14.59 14.08 1.94
N ALA A 67 -15.08 13.21 1.07
CA ALA A 67 -14.67 11.79 1.03
C ALA A 67 -13.57 11.60 0.00
N SER A 68 -12.41 11.12 0.43
CA SER A 68 -11.16 11.08 -0.34
C SER A 68 -10.58 9.66 -0.42
N VAL A 69 -9.71 9.42 -1.41
CA VAL A 69 -9.03 8.12 -1.61
C VAL A 69 -7.53 8.35 -1.83
N ILE A 70 -6.70 7.79 -0.96
CA ILE A 70 -5.25 7.92 -1.00
C ILE A 70 -4.62 6.54 -0.95
N ILE A 71 -4.11 6.03 -2.07
CA ILE A 71 -3.54 4.69 -2.15
C ILE A 71 -2.05 4.73 -2.46
N GLY A 72 -1.28 4.01 -1.66
CA GLY A 72 0.13 3.78 -1.88
C GLY A 72 0.38 2.56 -2.78
N SER A 73 1.35 2.66 -3.66
CA SER A 73 1.83 1.51 -4.43
C SER A 73 3.27 1.74 -4.87
N CYS A 74 4.05 0.67 -4.96
CA CYS A 74 5.38 0.74 -5.56
C CYS A 74 5.42 0.06 -6.94
N VAL A 75 4.51 -0.85 -7.20
CA VAL A 75 4.45 -1.67 -8.42
C VAL A 75 3.43 -1.14 -9.43
N GLY A 76 2.32 -0.58 -8.95
CA GLY A 76 1.25 -0.07 -9.80
C GLY A 76 0.65 -1.16 -10.68
N GLY A 77 0.37 -0.81 -11.93
CA GLY A 77 -0.18 -1.71 -12.94
C GLY A 77 0.87 -2.56 -13.66
N ALA A 78 1.86 -3.10 -12.96
CA ALA A 78 2.95 -3.87 -13.58
C ALA A 78 2.48 -5.19 -14.20
N VAL A 79 1.36 -5.76 -13.75
CA VAL A 79 0.73 -6.92 -14.41
C VAL A 79 0.23 -6.51 -15.80
N SER A 80 -0.47 -5.39 -15.90
CA SER A 80 -0.95 -4.86 -17.19
C SER A 80 0.19 -4.51 -18.16
N ILE A 81 1.39 -4.14 -17.64
CA ILE A 81 2.59 -3.98 -18.49
C ILE A 81 2.99 -5.33 -19.10
N SER A 82 3.05 -6.39 -18.32
CA SER A 82 3.37 -7.73 -18.79
C SER A 82 2.34 -8.21 -19.81
N ASP A 83 1.06 -8.06 -19.50
CA ASP A 83 -0.05 -8.47 -20.38
C ASP A 83 -0.02 -7.72 -21.72
N TYR A 84 0.27 -6.43 -21.71
CA TYR A 84 0.41 -5.64 -22.93
C TYR A 84 1.47 -6.20 -23.87
N TYR A 85 2.64 -6.57 -23.34
CA TYR A 85 3.72 -7.10 -24.17
C TYR A 85 3.56 -8.57 -24.55
N GLU A 86 2.91 -9.36 -23.71
CA GLU A 86 2.79 -10.82 -23.89
C GLU A 86 1.49 -11.24 -24.61
N HIS A 87 0.40 -10.49 -24.48
CA HIS A 87 -0.94 -10.90 -24.90
C HIS A 87 -1.57 -9.98 -25.98
N GLY A 88 -0.79 -9.18 -26.69
CA GLY A 88 -1.29 -8.57 -27.92
C GLY A 88 -1.50 -7.06 -27.91
N LYS A 89 -0.86 -6.32 -27.02
CA LYS A 89 -0.76 -4.84 -27.05
C LYS A 89 -2.11 -4.12 -27.12
N LYS A 90 -3.03 -4.46 -26.21
CA LYS A 90 -4.34 -3.81 -26.13
C LYS A 90 -4.21 -2.39 -25.57
N ALA A 91 -4.85 -1.41 -26.20
CA ALA A 91 -4.84 -0.03 -25.73
C ALA A 91 -5.44 0.14 -24.33
N SER A 92 -6.42 -0.71 -23.96
CA SER A 92 -7.00 -0.75 -22.60
C SER A 92 -5.99 -1.06 -21.51
N ASP A 93 -4.92 -1.80 -21.80
CA ASP A 93 -3.91 -2.14 -20.81
C ASP A 93 -3.04 -0.92 -20.48
N VAL A 94 -2.81 -0.02 -21.45
CA VAL A 94 -1.99 1.19 -21.27
C VAL A 94 -2.55 2.11 -20.18
N THR A 95 -3.87 2.22 -20.08
CA THR A 95 -4.53 3.07 -19.07
C THR A 95 -4.40 2.52 -17.64
N LYS A 96 -4.11 1.24 -17.51
CA LYS A 96 -3.98 0.52 -16.24
C LYS A 96 -2.53 0.51 -15.71
N MET A 97 -1.53 0.75 -16.59
CA MET A 97 -0.11 0.66 -16.25
C MET A 97 0.37 1.69 -15.20
N PRO A 98 -0.05 2.97 -15.24
CA PRO A 98 0.44 3.94 -14.29
C PRO A 98 0.06 3.61 -12.85
N ILE A 99 0.96 3.85 -11.90
CA ILE A 99 0.66 3.75 -10.45
C ILE A 99 -0.57 4.59 -10.10
N SER A 100 -0.73 5.75 -10.75
CA SER A 100 -1.86 6.66 -10.56
C SER A 100 -3.21 6.10 -10.99
N SER A 101 -3.29 4.93 -11.57
CA SER A 101 -4.56 4.31 -12.00
C SER A 101 -5.34 3.65 -10.87
N ILE A 102 -4.70 3.30 -9.73
CA ILE A 102 -5.32 2.51 -8.66
C ILE A 102 -6.35 3.33 -7.89
N ALA A 103 -5.97 4.48 -7.33
CA ALA A 103 -6.86 5.29 -6.50
C ALA A 103 -8.12 5.78 -7.24
N PRO A 104 -8.06 6.22 -8.52
CA PRO A 104 -9.27 6.56 -9.28
C PRO A 104 -10.25 5.39 -9.44
N GLN A 105 -9.77 4.16 -9.60
CA GLN A 105 -10.63 2.99 -9.71
C GLN A 105 -11.32 2.68 -8.39
N VAL A 106 -10.60 2.78 -7.26
CA VAL A 106 -11.21 2.66 -5.92
C VAL A 106 -12.23 3.78 -5.69
N ALA A 107 -11.88 5.02 -6.03
CA ALA A 107 -12.78 6.17 -5.88
C ALA A 107 -14.05 6.05 -6.73
N GLY A 108 -13.93 5.49 -7.94
CA GLY A 108 -15.08 5.20 -8.80
C GLY A 108 -16.05 4.19 -8.19
N GLN A 109 -15.53 3.18 -7.49
CA GLN A 109 -16.35 2.14 -6.86
C GLN A 109 -17.08 2.63 -5.60
N CYS A 110 -16.48 3.52 -4.84
CA CYS A 110 -17.08 4.08 -3.63
C CYS A 110 -17.69 5.49 -3.83
N HIS A 111 -17.72 5.99 -5.06
CA HIS A 111 -18.22 7.31 -5.44
C HIS A 111 -17.65 8.45 -4.59
N ALA A 112 -16.34 8.43 -4.31
CA ALA A 112 -15.65 9.48 -3.57
C ALA A 112 -15.53 10.76 -4.43
N GLY A 113 -15.96 11.90 -3.90
CA GLY A 113 -15.95 13.20 -4.60
C GLY A 113 -14.79 14.12 -4.21
N GLY A 114 -13.96 13.73 -3.25
CA GLY A 114 -12.86 14.53 -2.71
C GLY A 114 -11.52 14.34 -3.44
N VAL A 115 -10.42 14.40 -2.67
CA VAL A 115 -9.06 14.22 -3.20
C VAL A 115 -8.83 12.74 -3.53
N VAL A 116 -8.44 12.47 -4.78
CA VAL A 116 -8.09 11.12 -5.25
C VAL A 116 -6.66 11.15 -5.75
N THR A 117 -5.76 10.40 -5.10
CA THR A 117 -4.35 10.37 -5.50
C THR A 117 -3.65 9.08 -5.10
N ASN A 118 -2.56 8.78 -5.79
CA ASN A 118 -1.65 7.71 -5.42
C ASN A 118 -0.35 8.26 -4.83
N ILE A 119 0.19 7.55 -3.85
CA ILE A 119 1.52 7.80 -3.30
C ILE A 119 2.48 6.76 -3.88
N ALA A 120 3.54 7.21 -4.56
CA ALA A 120 4.59 6.36 -5.09
C ALA A 120 5.89 6.60 -4.32
N ASN A 121 6.05 5.93 -3.20
CA ASN A 121 7.24 6.05 -2.35
C ASN A 121 7.72 4.68 -1.88
N ALA A 122 7.90 3.77 -2.84
CA ALA A 122 8.37 2.41 -2.61
C ALA A 122 7.62 1.72 -1.45
N CYS A 123 8.33 0.98 -0.60
CA CYS A 123 7.76 0.20 0.51
C CYS A 123 7.04 1.06 1.58
N ALA A 124 7.36 2.36 1.66
CA ALA A 124 6.73 3.29 2.60
C ALA A 124 5.38 3.86 2.10
N ALA A 125 5.00 3.60 0.83
CA ALA A 125 3.86 4.26 0.18
C ALA A 125 2.55 4.08 0.94
N GLY A 126 2.26 2.87 1.45
CA GLY A 126 1.04 2.59 2.21
C GLY A 126 0.96 3.39 3.51
N THR A 127 2.04 3.42 4.29
CA THR A 127 2.07 4.20 5.56
C THR A 127 2.01 5.70 5.31
N ILE A 128 2.68 6.19 4.26
CA ILE A 128 2.63 7.61 3.87
C ILE A 128 1.22 7.99 3.40
N SER A 129 0.50 7.09 2.76
CA SER A 129 -0.91 7.33 2.38
C SER A 129 -1.80 7.58 3.60
N ILE A 130 -1.62 6.83 4.69
CA ILE A 130 -2.32 7.06 5.95
C ILE A 130 -1.90 8.40 6.58
N ALA A 131 -0.60 8.71 6.58
CA ALA A 131 -0.11 9.99 7.08
C ALA A 131 -0.69 11.17 6.30
N TYR A 132 -0.73 11.08 4.97
CA TYR A 132 -1.30 12.14 4.12
C TYR A 132 -2.82 12.27 4.30
N ALA A 133 -3.54 11.17 4.51
CA ALA A 133 -4.96 11.20 4.86
C ALA A 133 -5.20 12.02 6.14
N CYS A 134 -4.40 11.82 7.18
CA CYS A 134 -4.48 12.60 8.40
C CYS A 134 -4.20 14.10 8.18
N GLU A 135 -3.24 14.43 7.32
CA GLU A 135 -2.96 15.83 6.98
C GLU A 135 -4.12 16.49 6.21
N LEU A 136 -4.78 15.77 5.29
CA LEU A 136 -5.98 16.28 4.61
C LEU A 136 -7.12 16.56 5.60
N ILE A 137 -7.33 15.68 6.57
CA ILE A 137 -8.35 15.85 7.61
C ILE A 137 -8.00 17.05 8.51
N ARG A 138 -6.75 17.13 9.00
CA ARG A 138 -6.29 18.27 9.82
C ARG A 138 -6.38 19.60 9.10
N ALA A 139 -6.16 19.60 7.79
CA ALA A 139 -6.32 20.77 6.94
C ALA A 139 -7.79 21.10 6.59
N GLY A 140 -8.76 20.35 7.07
CA GLY A 140 -10.18 20.49 6.76
C GLY A 140 -10.52 20.23 5.28
N LYS A 141 -9.67 19.49 4.58
CA LYS A 141 -9.87 19.13 3.15
C LYS A 141 -10.67 17.84 2.97
N ALA A 142 -10.68 16.98 3.98
CA ALA A 142 -11.47 15.76 4.00
C ALA A 142 -12.05 15.54 5.40
N ASP A 143 -13.16 14.84 5.49
CA ASP A 143 -13.76 14.35 6.73
C ASP A 143 -13.61 12.82 6.86
N VAL A 144 -13.53 12.12 5.72
CA VAL A 144 -13.29 10.68 5.63
C VAL A 144 -12.34 10.39 4.46
N VAL A 145 -11.41 9.45 4.67
CA VAL A 145 -10.42 9.05 3.66
C VAL A 145 -10.23 7.54 3.69
N LEU A 146 -10.37 6.89 2.53
CA LEU A 146 -9.83 5.55 2.34
C LEU A 146 -8.33 5.66 2.10
N ALA A 147 -7.52 5.11 2.99
CA ALA A 147 -6.07 5.20 2.91
C ALA A 147 -5.42 3.83 3.10
N GLY A 148 -4.34 3.56 2.38
CA GLY A 148 -3.67 2.27 2.47
C GLY A 148 -2.71 2.03 1.33
N GLY A 149 -2.47 0.76 1.03
CA GLY A 149 -1.58 0.37 -0.05
C GLY A 149 -2.00 -0.92 -0.74
N SER A 150 -1.56 -1.07 -1.98
CA SER A 150 -1.80 -2.26 -2.79
C SER A 150 -0.67 -2.50 -3.76
N ASP A 151 -0.09 -3.68 -3.70
CA ASP A 151 0.90 -4.14 -4.67
C ASP A 151 0.66 -5.60 -5.04
N THR A 152 0.99 -5.96 -6.29
CA THR A 152 0.87 -7.30 -6.81
C THR A 152 2.22 -7.88 -7.17
N PHE A 153 2.29 -9.21 -7.24
CA PHE A 153 3.42 -9.86 -7.86
C PHE A 153 3.43 -9.62 -9.37
N ALA A 154 4.56 -9.16 -9.89
CA ALA A 154 4.76 -8.97 -11.32
C ALA A 154 6.20 -9.29 -11.75
N ALA A 155 6.38 -9.63 -13.02
CA ALA A 155 7.68 -10.04 -13.56
C ALA A 155 8.73 -8.90 -13.50
N VAL A 156 8.31 -7.65 -13.70
CA VAL A 156 9.22 -6.49 -13.71
C VAL A 156 9.87 -6.25 -12.36
N PRO A 157 9.15 -6.09 -11.22
CA PRO A 157 9.78 -5.95 -9.91
C PRO A 157 10.56 -7.20 -9.51
N TYR A 158 10.09 -8.40 -9.85
CA TYR A 158 10.82 -9.64 -9.60
C TYR A 158 12.20 -9.62 -10.28
N ALA A 159 12.26 -9.31 -11.57
CA ALA A 159 13.52 -9.21 -12.31
C ALA A 159 14.44 -8.11 -11.74
N GLY A 160 13.86 -6.99 -11.27
CA GLY A 160 14.61 -5.93 -10.59
C GLY A 160 15.29 -6.44 -9.32
N PHE A 161 14.56 -7.05 -8.39
CA PHE A 161 15.12 -7.59 -7.14
C PHE A 161 16.08 -8.76 -7.39
N LEU A 162 15.83 -9.57 -8.42
CA LEU A 162 16.75 -10.62 -8.84
C LEU A 162 18.09 -10.04 -9.30
N SER A 163 18.08 -8.99 -10.13
CA SER A 163 19.28 -8.33 -10.62
C SER A 163 20.10 -7.65 -9.52
N LEU A 164 19.44 -7.24 -8.44
CA LEU A 164 20.07 -6.69 -7.24
C LEU A 164 20.60 -7.77 -6.28
N HIS A 165 20.43 -9.06 -6.61
CA HIS A 165 20.72 -10.19 -5.71
C HIS A 165 20.04 -10.07 -4.33
N ALA A 166 18.83 -9.51 -4.29
CA ALA A 166 18.09 -9.23 -3.06
C ALA A 166 17.05 -10.30 -2.71
N LEU A 167 16.88 -11.33 -3.54
CA LEU A 167 15.92 -12.41 -3.30
C LEU A 167 16.56 -13.56 -2.51
N ASP A 168 15.80 -14.13 -1.56
CA ASP A 168 16.20 -15.31 -0.80
C ASP A 168 15.62 -16.59 -1.41
N ALA A 169 16.47 -17.55 -1.76
CA ALA A 169 16.06 -18.82 -2.36
C ALA A 169 15.31 -19.74 -1.38
N ASP A 170 15.60 -19.60 -0.09
CA ASP A 170 15.03 -20.43 0.98
C ASP A 170 13.85 -19.74 1.69
N GLY A 171 13.45 -18.57 1.20
CA GLY A 171 12.38 -17.76 1.76
C GLY A 171 12.85 -16.75 2.81
N CYS A 172 12.14 -15.64 2.87
CA CYS A 172 12.42 -14.53 3.79
C CYS A 172 12.34 -14.99 5.26
N SER A 173 13.35 -14.65 6.06
CA SER A 173 13.41 -14.96 7.49
C SER A 173 13.85 -13.71 8.27
N PRO A 174 12.94 -12.76 8.51
CA PRO A 174 13.23 -11.48 9.16
C PRO A 174 13.83 -11.67 10.56
N PHE A 175 14.80 -10.83 10.91
CA PHE A 175 15.51 -10.82 12.21
C PHE A 175 16.22 -12.14 12.57
N ASN A 176 16.26 -13.12 11.67
CA ASN A 176 16.94 -14.39 11.86
C ASN A 176 18.04 -14.56 10.84
N ARG A 177 17.74 -15.05 9.64
CA ARG A 177 18.77 -15.32 8.62
C ARG A 177 19.09 -14.11 7.73
N CYS A 178 18.12 -13.27 7.41
CA CYS A 178 18.27 -12.00 6.69
C CYS A 178 19.16 -12.04 5.44
N THR A 179 19.04 -13.06 4.60
CA THR A 179 19.83 -13.23 3.37
C THR A 179 19.18 -12.63 2.13
N GLY A 180 17.91 -12.24 2.22
CA GLY A 180 17.15 -11.62 1.14
C GLY A 180 15.66 -11.56 1.47
N ILE A 181 14.87 -11.17 0.47
CA ILE A 181 13.41 -11.04 0.58
C ILE A 181 12.67 -12.09 -0.24
N THR A 182 11.41 -12.33 0.10
CA THR A 182 10.43 -13.06 -0.71
C THR A 182 9.38 -12.07 -1.17
N LEU A 183 9.15 -12.00 -2.49
CA LEU A 183 8.11 -11.14 -3.02
C LEU A 183 6.74 -11.77 -2.81
N GLY A 184 5.80 -10.95 -2.42
CA GLY A 184 4.39 -11.30 -2.27
C GLY A 184 3.49 -10.27 -2.94
N GLU A 185 2.20 -10.41 -2.73
CA GLU A 185 1.19 -9.45 -3.13
C GLU A 185 0.17 -9.27 -2.01
N GLY A 186 -0.51 -8.14 -2.01
CA GLY A 186 -1.57 -7.87 -1.05
C GLY A 186 -2.10 -6.46 -1.15
N SER A 187 -3.19 -6.24 -0.44
CA SER A 187 -3.76 -4.91 -0.25
C SER A 187 -4.26 -4.76 1.18
N GLY A 188 -4.04 -3.58 1.75
CA GLY A 188 -4.58 -3.19 3.05
C GLY A 188 -5.09 -1.76 2.98
N VAL A 189 -6.35 -1.56 3.36
CA VAL A 189 -7.01 -0.25 3.36
C VAL A 189 -7.65 -0.02 4.72
N VAL A 190 -7.57 1.20 5.22
CA VAL A 190 -8.24 1.66 6.44
C VAL A 190 -9.11 2.87 6.12
N VAL A 191 -10.19 3.03 6.89
CA VAL A 191 -11.00 4.25 6.90
C VAL A 191 -10.41 5.19 7.95
N VAL A 192 -9.92 6.35 7.52
CA VAL A 192 -9.43 7.42 8.39
C VAL A 192 -10.48 8.53 8.41
N GLU A 193 -10.94 8.91 9.60
CA GLU A 193 -12.01 9.91 9.77
C GLU A 193 -11.59 11.01 10.73
N SER A 194 -12.18 12.20 10.56
CA SER A 194 -12.15 13.19 11.64
C SER A 194 -12.95 12.66 12.85
N TYR A 195 -12.50 13.00 14.04
CA TYR A 195 -13.18 12.58 15.27
C TYR A 195 -14.65 13.01 15.28
N GLU A 196 -14.93 14.22 14.82
CA GLU A 196 -16.27 14.79 14.73
C GLU A 196 -17.18 13.99 13.80
N HIS A 197 -16.67 13.61 12.62
CA HIS A 197 -17.41 12.83 11.65
C HIS A 197 -17.68 11.40 12.19
N ALA A 198 -16.68 10.72 12.74
CA ALA A 198 -16.81 9.39 13.32
C ALA A 198 -17.81 9.39 14.49
N LYS A 199 -17.74 10.40 15.37
CA LYS A 199 -18.65 10.55 16.50
C LYS A 199 -20.09 10.84 16.09
N ALA A 200 -20.29 11.69 15.06
CA ALA A 200 -21.63 12.06 14.59
C ALA A 200 -22.42 10.86 14.06
N ARG A 201 -21.74 9.87 13.48
CA ARG A 201 -22.36 8.63 13.00
C ARG A 201 -22.24 7.44 13.98
N ASN A 202 -21.71 7.70 15.18
CA ASN A 202 -21.49 6.67 16.21
C ASN A 202 -20.60 5.50 15.70
N ALA A 203 -19.52 5.84 14.98
CA ALA A 203 -18.61 4.87 14.42
C ALA A 203 -17.83 4.12 15.50
N LYS A 204 -17.52 2.85 15.21
CA LYS A 204 -16.54 2.09 15.99
C LYS A 204 -15.13 2.60 15.65
N MET A 205 -14.47 3.22 16.60
CA MET A 205 -13.09 3.67 16.46
C MET A 205 -12.13 2.62 17.06
N TYR A 206 -11.12 2.21 16.29
CA TYR A 206 -10.09 1.27 16.75
C TYR A 206 -8.94 1.96 17.47
N CYS A 207 -8.51 3.12 16.95
CA CYS A 207 -7.41 3.91 17.47
C CYS A 207 -7.49 5.34 16.96
N GLU A 208 -6.65 6.21 17.51
CA GLU A 208 -6.40 7.55 17.02
C GLU A 208 -5.00 7.63 16.40
N VAL A 209 -4.87 8.30 15.24
CA VAL A 209 -3.59 8.59 14.60
C VAL A 209 -3.07 9.93 15.08
N LEU A 210 -2.14 9.91 16.01
CA LEU A 210 -1.66 11.12 16.70
C LEU A 210 -0.61 11.89 15.88
N GLY A 211 0.26 11.19 15.15
CA GLY A 211 1.31 11.85 14.40
C GLY A 211 1.98 10.91 13.42
N ALA A 212 2.65 11.49 12.44
CA ALA A 212 3.43 10.78 11.44
C ALA A 212 4.77 11.48 11.20
N GLY A 213 5.76 10.73 10.71
CA GLY A 213 7.07 11.25 10.35
C GLY A 213 7.61 10.53 9.11
N VAL A 214 8.17 11.32 8.21
CA VAL A 214 8.81 10.85 6.98
C VAL A 214 10.19 11.46 6.90
N SER A 215 11.17 10.68 6.48
CA SER A 215 12.55 11.13 6.25
C SER A 215 13.14 10.47 5.01
N SER A 216 14.24 11.01 4.54
CA SER A 216 15.08 10.41 3.51
C SER A 216 16.53 10.58 3.96
N ASP A 217 17.31 9.49 3.93
CA ASP A 217 18.69 9.52 4.39
C ASP A 217 19.68 9.98 3.32
N ALA A 218 19.28 9.98 2.04
CA ALA A 218 20.11 10.40 0.91
C ALA A 218 21.52 9.77 0.89
N HIS A 219 21.66 8.55 1.42
CA HIS A 219 22.94 7.89 1.65
C HIS A 219 23.39 7.05 0.45
N HIS A 220 22.54 6.15 -0.03
CA HIS A 220 22.89 5.21 -1.08
C HIS A 220 21.64 4.89 -1.92
N ILE A 221 21.87 4.43 -3.17
CA ILE A 221 20.77 4.18 -4.12
C ILE A 221 19.88 2.99 -3.71
N THR A 222 20.45 2.00 -2.99
CA THR A 222 19.76 0.75 -2.63
C THR A 222 19.94 0.33 -1.17
N ALA A 223 20.76 1.00 -0.38
CA ALA A 223 21.06 0.61 1.00
C ALA A 223 20.77 1.74 1.99
N PRO A 224 20.12 1.43 3.14
CA PRO A 224 19.91 2.42 4.19
C PRO A 224 21.22 2.83 4.85
N ARG A 225 21.24 4.00 5.51
CA ARG A 225 22.37 4.45 6.32
C ARG A 225 22.65 3.45 7.45
N PRO A 226 23.91 2.99 7.60
CA PRO A 226 24.27 2.01 8.62
C PRO A 226 24.06 2.50 10.06
N ASP A 227 24.12 3.83 10.29
CA ASP A 227 23.91 4.45 11.60
C ASP A 227 22.43 4.61 11.99
N GLY A 228 21.49 4.34 11.05
CA GLY A 228 20.06 4.45 11.30
C GLY A 228 19.54 5.87 11.47
N GLU A 229 20.30 6.92 11.08
CA GLU A 229 19.90 8.32 11.29
C GLU A 229 18.59 8.65 10.58
N GLY A 230 18.37 8.13 9.35
CA GLY A 230 17.11 8.33 8.61
C GLY A 230 15.91 7.78 9.38
N GLN A 231 16.03 6.58 9.93
CA GLN A 231 14.98 5.95 10.74
C GLN A 231 14.72 6.73 12.03
N MET A 232 15.78 7.11 12.74
CA MET A 232 15.65 7.90 13.96
C MET A 232 14.95 9.24 13.69
N GLU A 233 15.23 9.88 12.57
CA GLU A 233 14.61 11.15 12.20
C GLU A 233 13.10 10.95 11.92
N ALA A 234 12.70 9.93 11.18
CA ALA A 234 11.28 9.63 10.95
C ALA A 234 10.53 9.39 12.28
N ILE A 235 11.10 8.59 13.17
CA ILE A 235 10.53 8.32 14.51
C ILE A 235 10.43 9.60 15.33
N ASN A 236 11.49 10.41 15.39
CA ASN A 236 11.50 11.65 16.16
C ASN A 236 10.46 12.65 15.62
N ARG A 237 10.29 12.74 14.30
CA ARG A 237 9.23 13.57 13.68
C ARG A 237 7.84 13.08 14.05
N ALA A 238 7.59 11.75 14.00
CA ALA A 238 6.30 11.18 14.40
C ALA A 238 5.98 11.50 15.85
N ILE A 239 6.92 11.29 16.77
CA ILE A 239 6.77 11.62 18.21
C ILE A 239 6.53 13.11 18.41
N LYS A 240 7.32 13.96 17.75
CA LYS A 240 7.13 15.42 17.83
C LYS A 240 5.74 15.84 17.35
N ASN A 241 5.30 15.30 16.21
CA ASN A 241 4.01 15.65 15.61
C ASN A 241 2.83 15.10 16.42
N SER A 242 3.01 14.01 17.17
CA SER A 242 1.99 13.46 18.07
C SER A 242 1.82 14.22 19.38
N GLY A 243 2.77 15.07 19.76
CA GLY A 243 2.78 15.72 21.07
C GLY A 243 3.16 14.79 22.23
N LEU A 244 3.47 13.53 21.98
CA LEU A 244 3.87 12.55 22.99
C LEU A 244 5.35 12.67 23.36
N LYS A 245 5.71 12.09 24.51
CA LYS A 245 7.09 11.87 24.93
C LYS A 245 7.53 10.47 24.50
N LYS A 246 8.84 10.23 24.36
CA LYS A 246 9.39 8.89 24.08
C LYS A 246 9.00 7.86 25.12
N SER A 247 8.85 8.27 26.38
CA SER A 247 8.39 7.43 27.49
C SER A 247 6.94 6.92 27.37
N ASP A 248 6.13 7.60 26.55
CA ASP A 248 4.73 7.27 26.38
C ASP A 248 4.51 6.20 25.30
N ILE A 249 5.59 5.84 24.57
CA ILE A 249 5.57 4.81 23.53
C ILE A 249 5.74 3.44 24.17
N GLY A 250 4.65 2.68 24.21
CA GLY A 250 4.66 1.33 24.79
C GLY A 250 5.08 0.22 23.84
N TYR A 251 4.99 0.44 22.52
CA TYR A 251 5.29 -0.57 21.52
C TYR A 251 5.76 0.06 20.19
N VAL A 252 6.69 -0.61 19.51
CA VAL A 252 7.15 -0.25 18.18
C VAL A 252 6.99 -1.44 17.25
N PHE A 253 6.19 -1.28 16.20
CA PHE A 253 6.07 -2.25 15.13
C PHE A 253 6.99 -1.84 13.99
N MET A 254 7.90 -2.71 13.60
CA MET A 254 8.90 -2.44 12.57
C MET A 254 8.70 -3.35 11.37
N GLN A 255 8.76 -2.78 10.18
CA GLN A 255 8.92 -3.49 8.92
C GLN A 255 10.37 -3.31 8.46
N MET A 256 11.00 -4.37 7.98
CA MET A 256 12.46 -4.37 7.71
C MET A 256 12.90 -3.53 6.49
N ASP A 257 11.99 -3.12 5.61
CA ASP A 257 12.44 -2.65 4.30
C ASP A 257 12.64 -1.14 4.14
N PHE A 258 11.90 -0.28 4.77
CA PHE A 258 12.10 1.18 4.82
C PHE A 258 11.10 1.81 5.77
N LEU A 259 11.56 2.62 6.71
CA LEU A 259 10.74 3.10 7.81
C LEU A 259 9.95 4.36 7.46
N SER A 260 8.64 4.21 7.42
CA SER A 260 7.74 5.26 7.87
C SER A 260 7.18 4.87 9.24
N CYS A 261 7.10 5.80 10.17
CA CYS A 261 6.57 5.57 11.51
C CYS A 261 5.28 6.37 11.70
N THR A 262 4.22 5.67 12.08
CA THR A 262 2.95 6.30 12.47
C THR A 262 2.64 5.92 13.91
N ALA A 263 2.35 6.91 14.75
CA ALA A 263 1.95 6.68 16.15
C ALA A 263 0.44 6.51 16.23
N PHE A 264 -0.01 5.41 16.83
CA PHE A 264 -1.41 5.10 17.09
C PHE A 264 -1.68 5.05 18.58
N GLN A 265 -2.84 5.54 19.00
CA GLN A 265 -3.36 5.36 20.34
C GLN A 265 -4.68 4.58 20.26
N PRO A 266 -4.88 3.53 21.10
CA PRO A 266 -6.16 2.81 21.15
C PRO A 266 -7.29 3.77 21.50
N ALA A 267 -8.44 3.59 20.87
CA ALA A 267 -9.66 4.28 21.26
C ALA A 267 -10.07 3.79 22.66
N GLY A 268 -10.22 4.69 23.61
CA GLY A 268 -10.65 4.41 24.98
C GLY A 268 -12.15 4.07 25.10
#